data_8ec2ac9b3214d194bc24aad0e645d3d7
#
_entry.id   8ec2ac9b3214d194bc24aad0e645d3d7
#
_cell.length_a   1.000
_cell.length_b   1.000
_cell.length_c   1.000
_cell.angle_alpha   90.00
_cell.angle_beta   90.00
_cell.angle_gamma   90.00
#
_symmetry.space_group_name_H-M   'P 1'
#
loop_
_entity.id
_entity.type
_entity.pdbx_description
1 polymer ?
#
loop_
_entity_poly.entity_id
_entity_poly.type
_entity_poly.pdbx_seq_one_letter_code
_entity_poly.pdbx_strand_id
1 'polypeptide(L)'
;MRVNDRNAAMHTRTTAFGFGCKIHVMKTLLVRHATVLATMDALGTEIPDGGLFARDGVIEMVGPTADLPDTADTVLDLRGHVVSPGLVNTHHHLYQSLTRAVPGAQNADLFNWLRTLYPIWGRLTPGAVAVSTQVGLMELARSGCTTASDHLYLFPNGSRLDDQIVAAREVGVRLHASRGSMSLGRSKGGLPPDDSGCRGSMFTFQRD
;
A
#
# COMPACT_ATOMS: atom_id res chain seq x y z
N MET A 1 -36.57 58.03 -1.31
CA MET A 1 -35.22 57.86 -0.76
C MET A 1 -34.90 56.36 -0.86
N ARG A 2 -34.01 55.99 -1.84
CA ARG A 2 -33.72 54.57 -2.20
C ARG A 2 -32.57 54.11 -1.31
N VAL A 3 -32.71 53.00 -0.62
CA VAL A 3 -31.64 52.30 0.07
C VAL A 3 -31.20 51.09 -0.80
N ASN A 4 -29.95 51.09 -1.17
CA ASN A 4 -29.31 50.07 -2.01
C ASN A 4 -28.83 48.91 -1.11
N ASP A 5 -29.36 47.72 -1.30
CA ASP A 5 -28.81 46.46 -0.83
C ASP A 5 -27.66 46.04 -1.73
N ARG A 6 -26.46 45.94 -1.18
CA ARG A 6 -25.33 45.22 -1.78
C ARG A 6 -25.05 43.98 -0.94
N ASN A 7 -25.60 42.86 -1.41
CA ASN A 7 -25.16 41.52 -1.00
C ASN A 7 -23.75 41.28 -1.51
N ALA A 8 -22.79 41.27 -0.59
CA ALA A 8 -21.44 40.78 -0.85
C ALA A 8 -21.42 39.26 -0.63
N ALA A 9 -21.49 38.50 -1.71
CA ALA A 9 -21.25 37.07 -1.70
C ALA A 9 -19.75 36.83 -1.44
N MET A 10 -19.44 36.32 -0.27
CA MET A 10 -18.11 35.91 0.14
C MET A 10 -17.81 34.55 -0.51
N HIS A 11 -17.12 34.57 -1.65
CA HIS A 11 -16.60 33.37 -2.31
C HIS A 11 -15.39 32.87 -1.50
N THR A 12 -15.59 31.89 -0.66
CA THR A 12 -14.50 31.08 -0.10
C THR A 12 -13.87 30.25 -1.24
N ARG A 13 -12.76 30.74 -1.77
CA ARG A 13 -11.89 29.93 -2.62
C ARG A 13 -11.21 28.87 -1.76
N THR A 14 -11.73 27.65 -1.79
CA THR A 14 -11.01 26.48 -1.31
C THR A 14 -9.89 26.22 -2.32
N THR A 15 -8.68 26.65 -1.99
CA THR A 15 -7.46 26.24 -2.70
C THR A 15 -7.21 24.79 -2.35
N ALA A 16 -7.62 23.88 -3.21
CA ALA A 16 -7.15 22.51 -3.21
C ALA A 16 -5.62 22.57 -3.47
N PHE A 17 -4.83 22.29 -2.44
CA PHE A 17 -3.41 21.98 -2.62
C PHE A 17 -3.32 20.66 -3.38
N GLY A 18 -3.32 20.73 -4.70
CA GLY A 18 -2.94 19.63 -5.55
C GLY A 18 -1.44 19.41 -5.42
N PHE A 19 -1.02 18.50 -4.56
CA PHE A 19 0.30 17.89 -4.68
C PHE A 19 0.32 17.03 -5.93
N GLY A 20 0.42 17.67 -7.07
CA GLY A 20 0.74 17.01 -8.33
C GLY A 20 2.22 16.61 -8.30
N CYS A 21 2.55 15.54 -7.58
CA CYS A 21 3.79 14.84 -7.82
C CYS A 21 3.69 14.28 -9.25
N LYS A 22 4.23 15.00 -10.23
CA LYS A 22 4.50 14.42 -11.54
C LYS A 22 5.56 13.36 -11.29
N ILE A 23 5.13 12.11 -11.13
CA ILE A 23 6.03 10.96 -11.21
C ILE A 23 6.65 11.09 -12.61
N HIS A 24 7.91 11.50 -12.64
CA HIS A 24 8.71 11.41 -13.85
C HIS A 24 8.93 9.93 -14.06
N VAL A 25 8.09 9.31 -14.89
CA VAL A 25 8.27 7.90 -15.27
C VAL A 25 9.59 7.87 -16.02
N MET A 26 10.61 7.33 -15.36
CA MET A 26 11.92 7.11 -15.97
C MET A 26 11.72 6.10 -17.08
N LYS A 27 11.99 6.50 -18.31
CA LYS A 27 11.82 5.63 -19.47
C LYS A 27 12.74 4.41 -19.41
N THR A 28 14.00 4.61 -18.98
CA THR A 28 14.98 3.54 -18.86
C THR A 28 15.77 3.63 -17.55
N LEU A 29 16.05 2.47 -16.95
CA LEU A 29 16.87 2.30 -15.76
C LEU A 29 17.95 1.25 -16.05
N LEU A 30 19.20 1.59 -15.76
CA LEU A 30 20.32 0.67 -15.74
C LEU A 30 20.86 0.55 -14.32
N VAL A 31 20.82 -0.63 -13.76
CA VAL A 31 21.54 -1.02 -12.54
C VAL A 31 22.77 -1.78 -12.96
N ARG A 32 23.96 -1.42 -12.46
CA ARG A 32 25.22 -2.07 -12.81
C ARG A 32 26.17 -2.20 -11.63
N HIS A 33 27.13 -3.09 -11.78
CA HIS A 33 28.20 -3.31 -10.81
C HIS A 33 27.72 -3.73 -9.42
N ALA A 34 26.55 -4.39 -9.32
CA ALA A 34 26.20 -5.02 -8.05
C ALA A 34 27.24 -6.07 -7.68
N THR A 35 27.69 -6.10 -6.43
CA THR A 35 28.61 -7.15 -5.95
C THR A 35 28.05 -8.53 -6.26
N VAL A 36 26.74 -8.69 -6.02
CA VAL A 36 25.96 -9.85 -6.44
C VAL A 36 24.56 -9.37 -6.83
N LEU A 37 24.07 -9.85 -7.97
CA LEU A 37 22.64 -9.80 -8.29
C LEU A 37 22.07 -11.21 -8.11
N ALA A 38 21.17 -11.37 -7.13
CA ALA A 38 20.48 -12.62 -6.84
C ALA A 38 19.09 -12.59 -7.51
N THR A 39 18.82 -13.51 -8.43
CA THR A 39 17.55 -13.54 -9.17
C THR A 39 16.41 -14.11 -8.35
N MET A 40 16.73 -14.86 -7.28
CA MET A 40 15.79 -15.59 -6.43
C MET A 40 14.92 -16.58 -7.24
N ASP A 41 15.43 -17.07 -8.36
CA ASP A 41 14.82 -18.13 -9.16
C ASP A 41 14.95 -19.51 -8.49
N ALA A 42 14.32 -20.53 -9.09
CA ALA A 42 14.39 -21.89 -8.56
C ALA A 42 15.80 -22.51 -8.55
N LEU A 43 16.73 -21.94 -9.31
CA LEU A 43 18.12 -22.40 -9.38
C LEU A 43 19.01 -21.67 -8.36
N GLY A 44 18.50 -20.60 -7.71
CA GLY A 44 19.28 -19.76 -6.81
C GLY A 44 20.39 -19.01 -7.55
N THR A 45 20.12 -18.53 -8.77
CA THR A 45 21.11 -17.88 -9.61
C THR A 45 21.65 -16.61 -8.99
N GLU A 46 22.98 -16.54 -8.84
CA GLU A 46 23.72 -15.37 -8.39
C GLU A 46 24.68 -14.90 -9.48
N ILE A 47 24.64 -13.61 -9.80
CA ILE A 47 25.44 -13.01 -10.88
C ILE A 47 26.45 -12.04 -10.26
N PRO A 48 27.73 -12.39 -10.18
CA PRO A 48 28.79 -11.47 -9.76
C PRO A 48 28.94 -10.32 -10.77
N ASP A 49 29.27 -9.12 -10.28
CA ASP A 49 29.27 -7.87 -11.08
C ASP A 49 27.99 -7.74 -11.92
N GLY A 50 26.87 -8.12 -11.28
CA GLY A 50 25.57 -8.24 -11.93
C GLY A 50 24.86 -6.89 -12.07
N GLY A 51 23.90 -6.88 -12.99
CA GLY A 51 23.06 -5.74 -13.21
C GLY A 51 21.75 -6.08 -13.92
N LEU A 52 20.94 -5.06 -14.16
CA LEU A 52 19.72 -5.18 -14.95
C LEU A 52 19.48 -3.90 -15.75
N PHE A 53 18.76 -4.06 -16.85
CA PHE A 53 18.21 -2.97 -17.63
C PHE A 53 16.69 -3.09 -17.68
N ALA A 54 16.01 -1.98 -17.37
CA ALA A 54 14.55 -1.90 -17.39
C ALA A 54 14.09 -0.72 -18.26
N ARG A 55 12.97 -0.92 -18.94
CA ARG A 55 12.28 0.11 -19.74
C ARG A 55 10.81 0.19 -19.31
N ASP A 56 10.33 1.39 -19.09
CA ASP A 56 8.92 1.67 -18.71
C ASP A 56 8.40 0.76 -17.57
N GLY A 57 9.29 0.49 -16.58
CA GLY A 57 8.97 -0.36 -15.43
C GLY A 57 9.07 -1.87 -15.66
N VAL A 58 9.47 -2.32 -16.86
CA VAL A 58 9.67 -3.74 -17.18
C VAL A 58 11.16 -4.05 -17.30
N ILE A 59 11.61 -5.09 -16.62
CA ILE A 59 13.00 -5.59 -16.75
C ILE A 59 13.12 -6.31 -18.09
N GLU A 60 14.00 -5.82 -18.97
CA GLU A 60 14.28 -6.39 -20.29
C GLU A 60 15.54 -7.28 -20.29
N MET A 61 16.53 -6.95 -19.44
CA MET A 61 17.78 -7.68 -19.35
C MET A 61 18.23 -7.84 -17.90
N VAL A 62 18.79 -9.00 -17.60
CA VAL A 62 19.47 -9.30 -16.32
C VAL A 62 20.72 -10.12 -16.66
N GLY A 63 21.86 -9.72 -16.15
CA GLY A 63 23.10 -10.42 -16.45
C GLY A 63 24.34 -9.72 -15.86
N PRO A 64 25.53 -10.17 -16.22
CA PRO A 64 26.77 -9.46 -15.95
C PRO A 64 26.71 -8.04 -16.50
N THR A 65 27.32 -7.09 -15.81
CA THR A 65 27.33 -5.67 -16.25
C THR A 65 27.87 -5.48 -17.65
N ALA A 66 28.85 -6.30 -18.06
CA ALA A 66 29.44 -6.20 -19.37
C ALA A 66 28.49 -6.53 -20.54
N ASP A 67 27.39 -7.23 -20.26
CA ASP A 67 26.39 -7.64 -21.26
C ASP A 67 25.24 -6.66 -21.38
N LEU A 68 25.20 -5.62 -20.52
CA LEU A 68 24.12 -4.63 -20.46
C LEU A 68 24.44 -3.39 -21.32
N PRO A 69 23.43 -2.57 -21.68
CA PRO A 69 23.65 -1.30 -22.35
C PRO A 69 24.56 -0.36 -21.55
N ASP A 70 25.33 0.48 -22.27
CA ASP A 70 26.24 1.44 -21.64
C ASP A 70 25.51 2.64 -21.01
N THR A 71 24.29 2.95 -21.47
CA THR A 71 23.54 4.16 -21.11
C THR A 71 22.07 3.88 -20.85
N ALA A 72 21.49 4.70 -19.97
CA ALA A 72 20.06 4.76 -19.69
C ALA A 72 19.70 6.17 -19.19
N ASP A 73 18.40 6.50 -19.12
CA ASP A 73 17.94 7.78 -18.54
C ASP A 73 18.35 7.90 -17.06
N THR A 74 18.37 6.77 -16.36
CA THR A 74 18.91 6.68 -14.99
C THR A 74 19.88 5.52 -14.90
N VAL A 75 21.06 5.78 -14.31
CA VAL A 75 22.08 4.76 -14.07
C VAL A 75 22.39 4.72 -12.58
N LEU A 76 22.30 3.53 -11.99
CA LEU A 76 22.68 3.24 -10.61
C LEU A 76 23.92 2.34 -10.59
N ASP A 77 25.02 2.87 -10.07
CA ASP A 77 26.23 2.10 -9.79
C ASP A 77 26.12 1.52 -8.37
N LEU A 78 26.02 0.20 -8.26
CA LEU A 78 25.76 -0.50 -7.02
C LEU A 78 26.95 -1.32 -6.51
N ARG A 79 28.17 -0.84 -6.73
CA ARG A 79 29.37 -1.45 -6.12
C ARG A 79 29.21 -1.51 -4.59
N GLY A 80 29.54 -2.67 -4.03
CA GLY A 80 29.37 -2.92 -2.58
C GLY A 80 27.96 -3.27 -2.15
N HIS A 81 26.99 -3.37 -3.08
CA HIS A 81 25.60 -3.72 -2.78
C HIS A 81 25.23 -5.09 -3.34
N VAL A 82 24.23 -5.71 -2.72
CA VAL A 82 23.51 -6.87 -3.26
C VAL A 82 22.18 -6.36 -3.85
N VAL A 83 21.86 -6.85 -5.04
CA VAL A 83 20.57 -6.57 -5.69
C VAL A 83 19.73 -7.84 -5.68
N SER A 84 18.48 -7.73 -5.27
CA SER A 84 17.50 -8.82 -5.28
C SER A 84 16.13 -8.30 -5.69
N PRO A 85 15.20 -9.18 -6.11
CA PRO A 85 13.80 -8.80 -6.23
C PRO A 85 13.26 -8.20 -4.93
N GLY A 86 12.31 -7.28 -5.04
CA GLY A 86 11.64 -6.71 -3.88
C GLY A 86 10.88 -7.77 -3.08
N LEU A 87 10.83 -7.61 -1.77
CA LEU A 87 10.12 -8.53 -0.88
C LEU A 87 8.61 -8.52 -1.17
N VAL A 88 7.97 -9.67 -0.94
CA VAL A 88 6.53 -9.84 -1.05
C VAL A 88 5.95 -10.13 0.34
N ASN A 89 5.05 -9.26 0.80
CA ASN A 89 4.28 -9.49 2.02
C ASN A 89 2.96 -10.18 1.65
N THR A 90 2.77 -11.42 2.11
CA THR A 90 1.60 -12.24 1.74
C THR A 90 0.47 -12.19 2.78
N HIS A 91 0.65 -11.50 3.91
CA HIS A 91 -0.35 -11.40 4.96
C HIS A 91 -0.31 -10.05 5.66
N HIS A 92 -1.35 -9.25 5.47
CA HIS A 92 -1.53 -7.97 6.17
C HIS A 92 -3.01 -7.64 6.38
N HIS A 93 -3.27 -6.75 7.37
CA HIS A 93 -4.53 -6.10 7.65
C HIS A 93 -4.26 -4.60 7.79
N LEU A 94 -4.05 -3.92 6.66
CA LEU A 94 -3.55 -2.55 6.60
C LEU A 94 -4.41 -1.54 7.37
N TYR A 95 -5.74 -1.76 7.43
CA TYR A 95 -6.64 -0.90 8.20
C TYR A 95 -6.34 -0.89 9.71
N GLN A 96 -5.58 -1.86 10.23
CA GLN A 96 -5.19 -1.97 11.63
C GLN A 96 -3.94 -1.15 11.99
N SER A 97 -3.20 -0.63 11.00
CA SER A 97 -1.88 -0.01 11.22
C SER A 97 -1.91 1.14 12.23
N LEU A 98 -2.99 1.94 12.26
CA LEU A 98 -3.15 3.04 13.22
C LEU A 98 -3.45 2.60 14.65
N THR A 99 -3.77 1.34 14.88
CA THR A 99 -4.20 0.82 16.19
C THR A 99 -3.21 -0.16 16.82
N ARG A 100 -2.02 -0.31 16.25
CA ARG A 100 -1.00 -1.27 16.70
C ARG A 100 -0.55 -1.08 18.15
N ALA A 101 -0.59 0.15 18.66
CA ALA A 101 -0.11 0.48 20.01
C ALA A 101 -1.23 0.85 20.99
N VAL A 102 -2.47 0.40 20.76
CA VAL A 102 -3.57 0.63 21.71
C VAL A 102 -3.26 -0.09 23.03
N PRO A 103 -3.14 0.62 24.17
CA PRO A 103 -2.66 0.03 25.41
C PRO A 103 -3.49 -1.17 25.91
N GLY A 104 -4.82 -1.09 25.80
CA GLY A 104 -5.72 -2.17 26.22
C GLY A 104 -5.63 -3.45 25.37
N ALA A 105 -4.96 -3.39 24.23
CA ALA A 105 -4.77 -4.53 23.34
C ALA A 105 -3.36 -5.14 23.46
N GLN A 106 -2.45 -4.52 24.21
CA GLN A 106 -1.08 -5.01 24.37
C GLN A 106 -1.05 -6.29 25.22
N ASN A 107 -0.31 -7.29 24.76
CA ASN A 107 -0.16 -8.59 25.40
C ASN A 107 -1.49 -9.36 25.64
N ALA A 108 -2.57 -8.97 24.98
CA ALA A 108 -3.83 -9.67 25.04
C ALA A 108 -3.80 -10.94 24.18
N ASP A 109 -4.53 -11.98 24.61
CA ASP A 109 -4.84 -13.09 23.71
C ASP A 109 -5.72 -12.63 22.55
N LEU A 110 -5.85 -13.46 21.52
CA LEU A 110 -6.57 -13.11 20.28
C LEU A 110 -7.98 -12.59 20.54
N PHE A 111 -8.76 -13.24 21.41
CA PHE A 111 -10.16 -12.86 21.63
C PHE A 111 -10.28 -11.55 22.42
N ASN A 112 -9.46 -11.35 23.43
CA ASN A 112 -9.44 -10.10 24.18
C ASN A 112 -8.89 -8.94 23.34
N TRP A 113 -7.89 -9.20 22.48
CA TRP A 113 -7.40 -8.27 21.48
C TRP A 113 -8.52 -7.84 20.51
N LEU A 114 -9.27 -8.78 19.94
CA LEU A 114 -10.40 -8.50 19.07
C LEU A 114 -11.52 -7.72 19.79
N ARG A 115 -11.88 -8.14 21.01
CA ARG A 115 -12.91 -7.44 21.83
C ARG A 115 -12.54 -5.99 22.09
N THR A 116 -11.26 -5.70 22.30
CA THR A 116 -10.75 -4.36 22.52
C THR A 116 -10.76 -3.53 21.23
N LEU A 117 -10.38 -4.11 20.10
CA LEU A 117 -10.15 -3.36 18.88
C LEU A 117 -11.38 -3.23 17.97
N TYR A 118 -12.28 -4.21 17.93
CA TYR A 118 -13.49 -4.10 17.11
C TYR A 118 -14.33 -2.84 17.37
N PRO A 119 -14.55 -2.39 18.60
CA PRO A 119 -15.26 -1.12 18.86
C PRO A 119 -14.50 0.10 18.33
N ILE A 120 -13.17 0.03 18.25
CA ILE A 120 -12.33 1.09 17.69
C ILE A 120 -12.42 1.05 16.16
N TRP A 121 -12.22 -0.13 15.56
CA TRP A 121 -12.31 -0.32 14.11
C TRP A 121 -13.70 -0.02 13.55
N GLY A 122 -14.77 -0.31 14.30
CA GLY A 122 -16.13 0.07 13.92
C GLY A 122 -16.37 1.59 13.79
N ARG A 123 -15.43 2.42 14.26
CA ARG A 123 -15.47 3.88 14.12
C ARG A 123 -14.53 4.42 13.04
N LEU A 124 -13.76 3.58 12.35
CA LEU A 124 -12.91 4.02 11.26
C LEU A 124 -13.76 4.65 10.15
N THR A 125 -13.27 5.74 9.62
CA THR A 125 -13.84 6.41 8.44
C THR A 125 -13.10 5.95 7.18
N PRO A 126 -13.63 6.20 5.95
CA PRO A 126 -12.91 5.95 4.71
C PRO A 126 -11.51 6.58 4.71
N GLY A 127 -11.39 7.84 5.18
CA GLY A 127 -10.11 8.53 5.30
C GLY A 127 -9.15 7.86 6.28
N ALA A 128 -9.66 7.34 7.42
CA ALA A 128 -8.83 6.61 8.37
C ALA A 128 -8.32 5.27 7.78
N VAL A 129 -9.15 4.57 7.01
CA VAL A 129 -8.75 3.35 6.29
C VAL A 129 -7.66 3.67 5.25
N ALA A 130 -7.82 4.74 4.47
CA ALA A 130 -6.83 5.19 3.50
C ALA A 130 -5.49 5.53 4.17
N VAL A 131 -5.49 6.37 5.21
CA VAL A 131 -4.27 6.76 5.94
C VAL A 131 -3.61 5.54 6.60
N SER A 132 -4.40 4.65 7.22
CA SER A 132 -3.88 3.40 7.81
C SER A 132 -3.16 2.54 6.77
N THR A 133 -3.74 2.46 5.58
CA THR A 133 -3.15 1.73 4.44
C THR A 133 -1.86 2.39 3.97
N GLN A 134 -1.84 3.71 3.81
CA GLN A 134 -0.63 4.45 3.42
C GLN A 134 0.51 4.23 4.42
N VAL A 135 0.23 4.37 5.72
CA VAL A 135 1.24 4.16 6.78
C VAL A 135 1.82 2.74 6.70
N GLY A 136 0.96 1.71 6.66
CA GLY A 136 1.42 0.33 6.60
C GLY A 136 2.23 0.02 5.32
N LEU A 137 1.79 0.51 4.17
CA LEU A 137 2.49 0.31 2.90
C LEU A 137 3.81 1.08 2.82
N MET A 138 3.89 2.29 3.37
CA MET A 138 5.15 3.04 3.44
C MET A 138 6.18 2.32 4.32
N GLU A 139 5.76 1.74 5.43
CA GLU A 139 6.64 0.94 6.29
C GLU A 139 7.13 -0.32 5.57
N LEU A 140 6.24 -1.01 4.86
CA LEU A 140 6.60 -2.16 4.02
C LEU A 140 7.58 -1.75 2.92
N ALA A 141 7.33 -0.67 2.21
CA ALA A 141 8.22 -0.15 1.17
C ALA A 141 9.61 0.18 1.73
N ARG A 142 9.69 0.80 2.91
CA ARG A 142 10.97 1.09 3.59
C ARG A 142 11.73 -0.16 4.00
N SER A 143 11.07 -1.29 4.18
CA SER A 143 11.70 -2.60 4.44
C SER A 143 12.09 -3.36 3.17
N GLY A 144 11.90 -2.76 1.98
CA GLY A 144 12.20 -3.39 0.70
C GLY A 144 11.03 -4.20 0.12
N CYS A 145 9.84 -4.12 0.70
CA CYS A 145 8.65 -4.78 0.17
C CYS A 145 8.07 -3.97 -1.01
N THR A 146 7.87 -4.64 -2.14
CA THR A 146 7.32 -4.03 -3.36
C THR A 146 5.93 -4.52 -3.71
N THR A 147 5.47 -5.59 -3.07
CA THR A 147 4.16 -6.19 -3.27
C THR A 147 3.57 -6.64 -1.94
N ALA A 148 2.37 -6.23 -1.63
CA ALA A 148 1.68 -6.62 -0.40
C ALA A 148 0.32 -7.23 -0.71
N SER A 149 -0.05 -8.31 -0.02
CA SER A 149 -1.41 -8.82 0.04
C SER A 149 -2.07 -8.30 1.31
N ASP A 150 -3.29 -7.75 1.17
CA ASP A 150 -4.08 -7.26 2.29
C ASP A 150 -5.45 -7.91 2.33
N HIS A 151 -5.97 -8.11 3.53
CA HIS A 151 -7.28 -8.67 3.76
C HIS A 151 -8.14 -7.68 4.56
N LEU A 152 -8.96 -6.89 3.85
CA LEU A 152 -9.96 -5.99 4.43
C LEU A 152 -11.27 -6.74 4.63
N TYR A 153 -11.73 -6.90 5.85
CA TYR A 153 -12.95 -7.62 6.19
C TYR A 153 -13.95 -6.82 7.06
N LEU A 154 -13.64 -5.56 7.35
CA LEU A 154 -14.50 -4.61 8.03
C LEU A 154 -14.70 -3.38 7.15
N PHE A 155 -15.96 -2.95 7.00
CA PHE A 155 -16.35 -1.82 6.16
C PHE A 155 -17.23 -0.82 6.95
N PRO A 156 -16.71 -0.24 8.05
CA PRO A 156 -17.49 0.69 8.87
C PRO A 156 -17.68 2.04 8.17
N ASN A 157 -18.77 2.72 8.48
CA ASN A 157 -19.02 4.11 8.09
C ASN A 157 -18.88 4.40 6.59
N GLY A 158 -19.25 3.43 5.75
CA GLY A 158 -19.19 3.57 4.30
C GLY A 158 -17.79 3.39 3.70
N SER A 159 -16.80 2.93 4.48
CA SER A 159 -15.49 2.56 3.95
C SER A 159 -15.58 1.43 2.93
N ARG A 160 -14.67 1.41 1.95
CA ARG A 160 -14.69 0.52 0.82
C ARG A 160 -13.28 -0.01 0.57
N LEU A 161 -13.18 -1.12 -0.17
CA LEU A 161 -11.89 -1.62 -0.62
C LEU A 161 -11.14 -0.63 -1.51
N ASP A 162 -11.91 0.19 -2.26
CA ASP A 162 -11.35 1.25 -3.11
C ASP A 162 -10.50 2.26 -2.31
N ASP A 163 -10.84 2.53 -1.04
CA ASP A 163 -10.07 3.45 -0.19
C ASP A 163 -8.62 2.95 0.00
N GLN A 164 -8.44 1.62 0.13
CA GLN A 164 -7.11 1.01 0.19
C GLN A 164 -6.41 0.96 -1.17
N ILE A 165 -7.16 0.66 -2.25
CA ILE A 165 -6.60 0.59 -3.61
C ILE A 165 -6.07 1.96 -4.04
N VAL A 166 -6.80 3.04 -3.78
CA VAL A 166 -6.35 4.41 -4.07
C VAL A 166 -5.11 4.75 -3.25
N ALA A 167 -5.14 4.47 -1.94
CA ALA A 167 -4.01 4.70 -1.04
C ALA A 167 -2.74 3.95 -1.49
N ALA A 168 -2.89 2.70 -1.93
CA ALA A 168 -1.76 1.90 -2.43
C ALA A 168 -1.15 2.49 -3.72
N ARG A 169 -1.99 3.01 -4.62
CA ARG A 169 -1.51 3.69 -5.84
C ARG A 169 -0.73 4.95 -5.52
N GLU A 170 -1.17 5.72 -4.51
CA GLU A 170 -0.48 6.93 -4.08
C GLU A 170 0.90 6.62 -3.46
N VAL A 171 1.02 5.51 -2.73
CA VAL A 171 2.30 5.04 -2.17
C VAL A 171 3.19 4.38 -3.24
N GLY A 172 2.61 3.81 -4.30
CA GLY A 172 3.33 3.14 -5.38
C GLY A 172 3.73 1.70 -5.08
N VAL A 173 3.12 1.05 -4.09
CA VAL A 173 3.30 -0.38 -3.79
C VAL A 173 2.22 -1.20 -4.48
N ARG A 174 2.58 -2.31 -5.11
CA ARG A 174 1.62 -3.25 -5.69
C ARG A 174 0.78 -3.88 -4.58
N LEU A 175 -0.53 -3.76 -4.68
CA LEU A 175 -1.48 -4.29 -3.69
C LEU A 175 -2.33 -5.40 -4.29
N HIS A 176 -2.24 -6.59 -3.71
CA HIS A 176 -3.23 -7.65 -3.89
C HIS A 176 -4.31 -7.47 -2.82
N ALA A 177 -5.40 -6.81 -3.19
CA ALA A 177 -6.47 -6.48 -2.26
C ALA A 177 -7.50 -7.62 -2.20
N SER A 178 -7.63 -8.24 -1.02
CA SER A 178 -8.65 -9.26 -0.76
C SER A 178 -9.78 -8.66 0.06
N ARG A 179 -11.01 -8.85 -0.42
CA ARG A 179 -12.22 -8.47 0.29
C ARG A 179 -12.72 -9.64 1.12
N GLY A 180 -12.63 -9.51 2.44
CA GLY A 180 -13.26 -10.43 3.37
C GLY A 180 -14.68 -10.01 3.75
N SER A 181 -15.32 -10.81 4.61
CA SER A 181 -16.61 -10.50 5.21
C SER A 181 -16.72 -11.14 6.59
N MET A 182 -17.54 -10.50 7.45
CA MET A 182 -17.95 -11.04 8.73
C MET A 182 -19.45 -11.26 8.70
N SER A 183 -19.91 -12.50 8.92
CA SER A 183 -21.33 -12.88 8.81
C SER A 183 -22.10 -12.74 10.13
N LEU A 184 -21.39 -12.74 11.26
CA LEU A 184 -21.98 -12.66 12.60
C LEU A 184 -21.52 -11.38 13.30
N GLY A 185 -22.44 -10.45 13.47
CA GLY A 185 -22.26 -9.29 14.33
C GLY A 185 -22.61 -9.59 15.78
N ARG A 186 -22.41 -8.57 16.64
CA ARG A 186 -22.58 -8.69 18.10
C ARG A 186 -23.96 -9.18 18.53
N SER A 187 -25.03 -8.73 17.87
CA SER A 187 -26.40 -9.16 18.15
C SER A 187 -26.66 -10.65 17.88
N LYS A 188 -25.78 -11.28 17.09
CA LYS A 188 -25.84 -12.72 16.74
C LYS A 188 -24.70 -13.52 17.36
N GLY A 189 -24.08 -13.01 18.41
CA GLY A 189 -23.00 -13.69 19.13
C GLY A 189 -21.60 -13.55 18.50
N GLY A 190 -21.46 -12.71 17.46
CA GLY A 190 -20.16 -12.36 16.91
C GLY A 190 -19.44 -11.28 17.72
N LEU A 191 -18.21 -10.97 17.36
CA LEU A 191 -17.39 -9.94 18.02
C LEU A 191 -17.52 -8.55 17.37
N PRO A 192 -17.61 -8.40 16.04
CA PRO A 192 -17.68 -7.10 15.40
C PRO A 192 -19.04 -6.41 15.64
N PRO A 193 -19.09 -5.07 15.63
CA PRO A 193 -20.36 -4.34 15.56
C PRO A 193 -21.19 -4.79 14.35
N ASP A 194 -22.53 -4.78 14.47
CA ASP A 194 -23.44 -5.32 13.46
C ASP A 194 -23.37 -4.62 12.10
N ASP A 195 -23.03 -3.35 12.11
CA ASP A 195 -22.94 -2.44 10.96
C ASP A 195 -21.56 -2.41 10.30
N SER A 196 -20.55 -3.03 10.91
CA SER A 196 -19.18 -3.03 10.40
C SER A 196 -18.85 -4.20 9.46
N GLY A 197 -19.79 -5.14 9.30
CA GLY A 197 -19.65 -6.30 8.42
C GLY A 197 -20.39 -6.13 7.10
N CYS A 198 -19.73 -6.38 5.98
CA CYS A 198 -20.41 -6.43 4.70
C CYS A 198 -21.00 -7.83 4.48
N ARG A 199 -22.33 -7.92 4.34
CA ARG A 199 -22.98 -9.12 3.85
C ARG A 199 -22.67 -9.29 2.36
N GLY A 200 -21.71 -10.16 2.02
CA GLY A 200 -21.37 -10.41 0.61
C GLY A 200 -20.29 -11.47 0.46
N SER A 201 -20.30 -12.14 -0.68
CA SER A 201 -19.32 -13.16 -1.04
C SER A 201 -17.89 -12.60 -1.06
N MET A 202 -16.95 -13.47 -0.77
CA MET A 202 -15.52 -13.19 -0.90
C MET A 202 -15.18 -13.06 -2.39
N PHE A 203 -14.72 -11.88 -2.80
CA PHE A 203 -14.15 -11.68 -4.14
C PHE A 203 -12.71 -11.21 -3.98
N THR A 204 -11.81 -11.87 -4.67
CA THR A 204 -10.43 -11.45 -4.83
C THR A 204 -10.34 -10.68 -6.14
N PHE A 205 -9.89 -9.43 -6.10
CA PHE A 205 -9.59 -8.64 -7.29
C PHE A 205 -8.07 -8.49 -7.41
N GLN A 206 -7.52 -9.09 -8.44
CA GLN A 206 -6.18 -8.78 -8.92
C GLN A 206 -6.32 -7.70 -9.98
N ARG A 207 -5.68 -6.57 -9.81
CA ARG A 207 -5.51 -5.56 -10.87
C ARG A 207 -4.02 -5.43 -11.16
N ASP A 208 -3.72 -5.64 -12.41
CA ASP A 208 -2.40 -5.42 -13.01
C ASP A 208 -2.00 -3.94 -12.95
#